data_69c7b991ba00aa3b5272f0d6c90cf2e7
#
_entry.id   69c7b991ba00aa3b5272f0d6c90cf2e7
#
_cell.length_a   1.000
_cell.length_b   1.000
_cell.length_c   1.000
_cell.angle_alpha   90.00
_cell.angle_beta   90.00
_cell.angle_gamma   90.00
#
_symmetry.space_group_name_H-M   'P 1'
#
loop_
_entity.id
_entity.type
_entity.pdbx_description
1 polymer ?
#
loop_
_entity_poly.entity_id
_entity_poly.type
_entity_poly.pdbx_seq_one_letter_code
_entity_poly.pdbx_strand_id
1 'polypeptide(L)'
;MRKRKPSIIDKKRRGEWAEMHFMVRATDHDLPVSKPWGDSRSYDLVVGWPGHFVAVQVKSTTLEVEDGGYACCVCSGHNKPYPPGSFDFLAAYVIYDDAWYIIPAEKIQDLARITVYPHSAKSKYAKYREAWHLLHPNQDSSGSNIDIQACAEEFSSDWLQ
;
A
#
# COMPACT_ATOMS: atom_id res chain seq x y z
N MET A 1 2.46 -4.43 -25.96
CA MET A 1 2.73 -2.97 -25.94
C MET A 1 3.62 -2.68 -24.74
N ARG A 2 4.87 -2.29 -24.92
CA ARG A 2 5.76 -1.96 -23.79
C ARG A 2 5.21 -0.71 -23.10
N LYS A 3 4.73 -0.83 -21.88
CA LYS A 3 4.30 0.31 -21.07
C LYS A 3 5.50 1.26 -20.90
N ARG A 4 5.27 2.55 -21.12
CA ARG A 4 6.31 3.58 -21.12
C ARG A 4 6.87 3.70 -19.69
N LYS A 5 8.18 3.46 -19.52
CA LYS A 5 8.87 3.62 -18.24
C LYS A 5 8.68 5.05 -17.73
N PRO A 6 8.21 5.28 -16.50
CA PRO A 6 8.24 6.61 -15.93
C PRO A 6 9.70 7.08 -15.86
N SER A 7 9.99 8.25 -16.39
CA SER A 7 11.33 8.82 -16.46
C SER A 7 11.79 9.47 -15.13
N ILE A 8 11.18 9.08 -13.99
CA ILE A 8 11.53 9.63 -12.69
C ILE A 8 12.82 8.96 -12.21
N ILE A 9 13.97 9.60 -12.49
CA ILE A 9 15.30 9.12 -12.14
C ILE A 9 15.58 9.32 -10.66
N ASP A 10 15.16 10.45 -10.10
CA ASP A 10 15.33 10.78 -8.69
C ASP A 10 14.53 9.82 -7.78
N LYS A 11 15.23 9.17 -6.86
CA LYS A 11 14.63 8.12 -5.98
C LYS A 11 13.60 8.70 -5.01
N LYS A 12 13.87 9.88 -4.45
CA LYS A 12 12.97 10.53 -3.50
C LYS A 12 11.67 10.93 -4.19
N ARG A 13 11.79 11.62 -5.31
CA ARG A 13 10.64 12.04 -6.13
C ARG A 13 9.83 10.85 -6.65
N ARG A 14 10.49 9.74 -6.97
CA ARG A 14 9.80 8.50 -7.36
C ARG A 14 9.04 7.88 -6.19
N GLY A 15 9.58 7.95 -4.96
CA GLY A 15 8.87 7.54 -3.74
C GLY A 15 7.60 8.36 -3.54
N GLU A 16 7.70 9.69 -3.54
CA GLU A 16 6.56 10.61 -3.42
C GLU A 16 5.51 10.36 -4.51
N TRP A 17 5.94 10.14 -5.74
CA TRP A 17 5.05 9.78 -6.84
C TRP A 17 4.32 8.44 -6.59
N ALA A 18 5.01 7.43 -6.07
CA ALA A 18 4.40 6.14 -5.75
C ALA A 18 3.37 6.27 -4.63
N GLU A 19 3.62 7.09 -3.61
CA GLU A 19 2.65 7.38 -2.56
C GLU A 19 1.38 8.06 -3.13
N MET A 20 1.54 9.08 -4.00
CA MET A 20 0.39 9.69 -4.69
C MET A 20 -0.37 8.68 -5.55
N HIS A 21 0.36 7.81 -6.25
CA HIS A 21 -0.26 6.76 -7.07
C HIS A 21 -1.03 5.74 -6.23
N PHE A 22 -0.51 5.41 -5.03
CA PHE A 22 -1.25 4.60 -4.07
C PHE A 22 -2.56 5.26 -3.66
N MET A 23 -2.56 6.55 -3.32
CA MET A 23 -3.77 7.27 -2.92
C MET A 23 -4.84 7.25 -4.02
N VAL A 24 -4.44 7.45 -5.28
CA VAL A 24 -5.38 7.34 -6.43
C VAL A 24 -5.96 5.92 -6.53
N ARG A 25 -5.12 4.89 -6.46
CA ARG A 25 -5.58 3.50 -6.55
C ARG A 25 -6.44 3.08 -5.36
N ALA A 26 -6.11 3.55 -4.16
CA ALA A 26 -6.93 3.31 -2.97
C ALA A 26 -8.35 3.89 -3.12
N THR A 27 -8.47 5.08 -3.74
CA THR A 27 -9.78 5.70 -4.03
C THR A 27 -10.62 4.82 -4.98
N ASP A 28 -10.01 4.17 -5.97
CA ASP A 28 -10.72 3.22 -6.86
C ASP A 28 -11.31 2.01 -6.11
N HIS A 29 -10.84 1.77 -4.89
CA HIS A 29 -11.27 0.69 -4.00
C HIS A 29 -12.07 1.19 -2.79
N ASP A 30 -12.61 2.41 -2.82
CA ASP A 30 -13.37 3.04 -1.74
C ASP A 30 -12.61 3.08 -0.39
N LEU A 31 -11.28 3.23 -0.44
CA LEU A 31 -10.42 3.28 0.72
C LEU A 31 -10.07 4.74 1.05
N PRO A 32 -10.55 5.30 2.17
CA PRO A 32 -10.11 6.61 2.64
C PRO A 32 -8.63 6.61 3.02
N VAL A 33 -7.88 7.58 2.53
CA VAL A 33 -6.45 7.70 2.79
C VAL A 33 -6.12 9.03 3.43
N SER A 34 -5.29 8.99 4.45
CA SER A 34 -4.72 10.16 5.11
C SER A 34 -3.19 10.10 5.06
N LYS A 35 -2.55 11.24 4.87
CA LYS A 35 -1.10 11.36 4.95
C LYS A 35 -0.72 11.99 6.30
N PRO A 36 0.12 11.35 7.13
CA PRO A 36 0.60 11.96 8.35
C PRO A 36 1.43 13.21 8.06
N TRP A 37 1.33 14.19 8.93
CA TRP A 37 2.15 15.39 8.82
C TRP A 37 3.61 15.08 9.21
N GLY A 38 4.55 15.53 8.37
CA GLY A 38 5.99 15.33 8.57
C GLY A 38 6.47 13.94 8.13
N ASP A 39 7.77 13.68 8.34
CA ASP A 39 8.48 12.49 7.86
C ASP A 39 9.08 11.65 9.00
N SER A 40 8.63 11.86 10.24
CA SER A 40 9.16 11.19 11.45
C SER A 40 8.57 9.78 11.68
N ARG A 41 7.61 9.37 10.87
CA ARG A 41 6.95 8.06 11.02
C ARG A 41 7.59 7.00 10.11
N SER A 42 7.46 5.73 10.51
CA SER A 42 7.92 4.57 9.74
C SER A 42 6.91 4.06 8.72
N TYR A 43 5.82 4.80 8.51
CA TYR A 43 4.80 4.54 7.49
C TYR A 43 4.49 5.83 6.72
N ASP A 44 4.04 5.69 5.49
CA ASP A 44 3.82 6.81 4.59
C ASP A 44 2.36 7.30 4.60
N LEU A 45 1.41 6.39 4.81
CA LEU A 45 -0.02 6.66 4.71
C LEU A 45 -0.80 5.90 5.79
N VAL A 46 -1.98 6.42 6.11
CA VAL A 46 -2.98 5.75 6.95
C VAL A 46 -4.23 5.55 6.11
N VAL A 47 -4.73 4.33 6.12
CA VAL A 47 -5.95 3.93 5.38
C VAL A 47 -7.01 3.50 6.39
N GLY A 48 -8.25 3.89 6.17
CA GLY A 48 -9.38 3.39 6.95
C GLY A 48 -10.30 4.46 7.51
N TRP A 49 -11.19 4.01 8.39
CA TRP A 49 -12.28 4.77 8.99
C TRP A 49 -12.12 4.84 10.50
N PRO A 50 -12.87 5.72 11.20
CA PRO A 50 -12.93 5.70 12.66
C PRO A 50 -13.18 4.29 13.21
N GLY A 51 -12.31 3.85 14.12
CA GLY A 51 -12.35 2.49 14.68
C GLY A 51 -11.56 1.44 13.89
N HIS A 52 -11.15 1.73 12.65
CA HIS A 52 -10.29 0.86 11.86
C HIS A 52 -9.33 1.66 10.97
N PHE A 53 -8.15 1.93 11.50
CA PHE A 53 -7.08 2.57 10.76
C PHE A 53 -5.88 1.62 10.65
N VAL A 54 -5.32 1.52 9.46
CA VAL A 54 -4.11 0.75 9.19
C VAL A 54 -3.01 1.64 8.64
N ALA A 55 -1.81 1.46 9.15
CA ALA A 55 -0.61 2.15 8.70
C ALA A 55 0.00 1.42 7.50
N VAL A 56 0.27 2.14 6.42
CA VAL A 56 0.80 1.58 5.17
C VAL A 56 2.15 2.21 4.84
N GLN A 57 3.15 1.35 4.62
CA GLN A 57 4.44 1.73 4.05
C GLN A 57 4.42 1.49 2.56
N VAL A 58 4.72 2.51 1.75
CA VAL A 58 4.76 2.41 0.29
C VAL A 58 6.20 2.22 -0.18
N LYS A 59 6.42 1.27 -1.06
CA LYS A 59 7.68 1.04 -1.76
C LYS A 59 7.44 0.82 -3.23
N SER A 60 8.33 1.29 -4.08
CA SER A 60 8.25 1.05 -5.51
C SER A 60 9.55 0.47 -6.05
N THR A 61 9.43 -0.34 -7.10
CA THR A 61 10.58 -0.98 -7.73
C THR A 61 10.49 -0.95 -9.25
N THR A 62 11.67 -0.86 -9.87
CA THR A 62 11.93 -1.09 -11.29
C THR A 62 13.04 -2.12 -11.47
N LEU A 63 13.51 -2.73 -10.37
CA LEU A 63 14.67 -3.63 -10.37
C LEU A 63 14.23 -5.04 -10.75
N GLU A 64 14.36 -5.35 -12.02
CA GLU A 64 14.14 -6.72 -12.56
C GLU A 64 15.24 -7.66 -12.07
N VAL A 65 14.87 -8.91 -11.80
CA VAL A 65 15.78 -10.03 -11.56
C VAL A 65 15.75 -11.02 -12.73
N GLU A 66 16.79 -11.87 -12.85
CA GLU A 66 17.01 -12.71 -14.04
C GLU A 66 15.86 -13.66 -14.39
N ASP A 67 15.09 -14.08 -13.39
CA ASP A 67 13.95 -15.00 -13.56
C ASP A 67 12.60 -14.30 -13.81
N GLY A 68 12.63 -13.01 -14.16
CA GLY A 68 11.44 -12.24 -14.52
C GLY A 68 10.63 -11.70 -13.33
N GLY A 69 11.21 -11.72 -12.13
CA GLY A 69 10.66 -11.06 -10.95
C GLY A 69 11.19 -9.63 -10.77
N TYR A 70 10.74 -8.99 -9.71
CA TYR A 70 11.18 -7.65 -9.31
C TYR A 70 11.62 -7.66 -7.85
N ALA A 71 12.85 -7.21 -7.60
CA ALA A 71 13.35 -7.05 -6.25
C ALA A 71 12.87 -5.72 -5.66
N CYS A 72 12.21 -5.77 -4.51
CA CYS A 72 11.74 -4.61 -3.77
C CYS A 72 12.46 -4.52 -2.43
N CYS A 73 13.09 -3.38 -2.16
CA CYS A 73 13.67 -3.10 -0.85
C CYS A 73 12.53 -2.82 0.15
N VAL A 74 12.54 -3.57 1.26
CA VAL A 74 11.56 -3.46 2.34
C VAL A 74 12.25 -3.10 3.66
N CYS A 75 13.35 -2.38 3.57
CA CYS A 75 14.14 -1.95 4.71
C CYS A 75 13.96 -0.46 5.01
N SER A 76 14.23 -0.11 6.24
CA SER A 76 14.51 1.27 6.69
C SER A 76 15.89 1.72 6.18
N GLY A 77 16.34 2.91 6.54
CA GLY A 77 17.70 3.35 6.24
C GLY A 77 18.76 2.31 6.63
N HIS A 78 19.90 2.31 5.92
CA HIS A 78 21.04 1.41 6.17
C HIS A 78 20.77 -0.10 5.97
N ASN A 79 19.84 -0.46 5.08
CA ASN A 79 19.48 -1.86 4.78
C ASN A 79 19.02 -2.69 6.00
N LYS A 80 18.52 -2.05 7.03
CA LYS A 80 17.97 -2.74 8.20
C LYS A 80 16.49 -3.03 7.99
N PRO A 81 16.01 -4.23 8.34
CA PRO A 81 14.58 -4.51 8.40
C PRO A 81 13.85 -3.48 9.26
N TYR A 82 12.58 -3.24 8.96
CA TYR A 82 11.76 -2.41 9.82
C TYR A 82 11.52 -3.11 11.18
N PRO A 83 11.58 -2.37 12.29
CA PRO A 83 11.17 -2.91 13.58
C PRO A 83 9.72 -3.41 13.55
N PRO A 84 9.38 -4.45 14.33
CA PRO A 84 8.00 -4.89 14.48
C PRO A 84 7.08 -3.73 14.90
N GLY A 85 5.87 -3.66 14.32
CA GLY A 85 4.90 -2.60 14.62
C GLY A 85 5.19 -1.26 13.94
N SER A 86 6.14 -1.20 12.99
CA SER A 86 6.42 0.01 12.22
C SER A 86 5.26 0.43 11.32
N PHE A 87 4.54 -0.53 10.78
CA PHE A 87 3.34 -0.38 9.93
C PHE A 87 2.56 -1.70 9.92
N ASP A 88 1.34 -1.68 9.42
CA ASP A 88 0.47 -2.86 9.32
C ASP A 88 0.60 -3.55 7.96
N PHE A 89 0.76 -2.78 6.89
CA PHE A 89 0.89 -3.28 5.53
C PHE A 89 2.02 -2.62 4.76
N LEU A 90 2.71 -3.43 3.97
CA LEU A 90 3.57 -2.96 2.89
C LEU A 90 2.75 -2.89 1.59
N ALA A 91 2.73 -1.74 0.94
CA ALA A 91 2.26 -1.58 -0.42
C ALA A 91 3.47 -1.50 -1.37
N ALA A 92 3.79 -2.63 -2.01
CA ALA A 92 4.89 -2.71 -2.95
C ALA A 92 4.40 -2.56 -4.39
N TYR A 93 4.92 -1.55 -5.10
CA TYR A 93 4.53 -1.21 -6.47
C TYR A 93 5.59 -1.60 -7.49
N VAL A 94 5.23 -2.48 -8.41
CA VAL A 94 6.02 -2.82 -9.58
C VAL A 94 5.67 -1.88 -10.72
N ILE A 95 6.53 -0.89 -10.96
CA ILE A 95 6.22 0.23 -11.87
C ILE A 95 5.99 -0.23 -13.30
N TYR A 96 6.77 -1.19 -13.80
CA TYR A 96 6.69 -1.59 -15.21
C TYR A 96 5.47 -2.43 -15.55
N ASP A 97 4.95 -3.16 -14.57
CA ASP A 97 3.76 -4.02 -14.73
C ASP A 97 2.50 -3.36 -14.16
N ASP A 98 2.62 -2.14 -13.60
CA ASP A 98 1.50 -1.45 -12.95
C ASP A 98 0.77 -2.37 -11.96
N ALA A 99 1.56 -3.06 -11.12
CA ALA A 99 1.05 -4.07 -10.21
C ALA A 99 1.38 -3.71 -8.75
N TRP A 100 0.35 -3.72 -7.92
CA TRP A 100 0.44 -3.53 -6.48
C TRP A 100 0.44 -4.84 -5.74
N TYR A 101 1.21 -4.91 -4.65
CA TYR A 101 1.19 -6.00 -3.70
C TYR A 101 0.90 -5.44 -2.32
N ILE A 102 -0.23 -5.81 -1.73
CA ILE A 102 -0.64 -5.39 -0.39
C ILE A 102 -0.30 -6.53 0.57
N ILE A 103 0.83 -6.40 1.25
CA ILE A 103 1.42 -7.49 2.03
C ILE A 103 1.37 -7.14 3.52
N PRO A 104 0.74 -7.98 4.39
CA PRO A 104 0.78 -7.77 5.83
C PRO A 104 2.23 -7.73 6.33
N ALA A 105 2.55 -6.79 7.23
CA ALA A 105 3.91 -6.56 7.73
C ALA A 105 4.53 -7.83 8.36
N GLU A 106 3.73 -8.65 9.02
CA GLU A 106 4.15 -9.93 9.61
C GLU A 106 4.73 -10.93 8.60
N LYS A 107 4.36 -10.83 7.32
CA LYS A 107 4.85 -11.74 6.25
C LYS A 107 6.22 -11.34 5.70
N ILE A 108 6.69 -10.16 6.08
CA ILE A 108 7.99 -9.61 5.64
C ILE A 108 8.87 -9.18 6.82
N GLN A 109 8.47 -9.53 8.02
CA GLN A 109 9.25 -9.26 9.23
C GLN A 109 10.66 -9.83 9.08
N ASP A 110 11.66 -9.09 9.54
CA ASP A 110 13.09 -9.43 9.47
C ASP A 110 13.69 -9.51 8.06
N LEU A 111 12.92 -9.15 7.02
CA LEU A 111 13.43 -9.10 5.66
C LEU A 111 13.85 -7.68 5.27
N ALA A 112 15.00 -7.56 4.61
CA ALA A 112 15.45 -6.30 4.00
C ALA A 112 15.00 -6.18 2.53
N ARG A 113 14.64 -7.29 1.90
CA ARG A 113 14.25 -7.37 0.50
C ARG A 113 13.27 -8.51 0.26
N ILE A 114 12.32 -8.29 -0.63
CA ILE A 114 11.44 -9.31 -1.18
C ILE A 114 11.56 -9.34 -2.70
N THR A 115 11.18 -10.45 -3.32
CA THR A 115 11.04 -10.55 -4.77
C THR A 115 9.59 -10.92 -5.09
N VAL A 116 8.98 -10.15 -5.98
CA VAL A 116 7.60 -10.34 -6.43
C VAL A 116 7.58 -10.68 -7.92
N TYR A 117 6.62 -11.49 -8.35
CA TYR A 117 6.52 -12.01 -9.71
C TYR A 117 5.13 -11.73 -10.28
N PRO A 118 4.92 -10.60 -10.99
CA PRO A 118 3.60 -10.22 -11.49
C PRO A 118 2.96 -11.24 -12.44
N HIS A 119 3.78 -12.04 -13.11
CA HIS A 119 3.33 -13.03 -14.10
C HIS A 119 3.31 -14.47 -13.57
N SER A 120 3.54 -14.69 -12.26
CA SER A 120 3.52 -16.02 -11.66
C SER A 120 2.48 -16.14 -10.54
N ALA A 121 1.41 -16.90 -10.79
CA ALA A 121 0.38 -17.18 -9.80
C ALA A 121 0.84 -18.10 -8.66
N LYS A 122 1.98 -18.80 -8.84
CA LYS A 122 2.54 -19.74 -7.86
C LYS A 122 3.59 -19.11 -6.94
N SER A 123 3.92 -17.82 -7.13
CA SER A 123 4.94 -17.16 -6.33
C SER A 123 4.46 -16.91 -4.90
N LYS A 124 5.42 -16.82 -3.97
CA LYS A 124 5.16 -16.62 -2.53
C LYS A 124 4.17 -15.50 -2.22
N TYR A 125 4.27 -14.39 -2.95
CA TYR A 125 3.46 -13.20 -2.72
C TYR A 125 2.31 -13.04 -3.72
N ALA A 126 2.05 -14.01 -4.59
CA ALA A 126 1.02 -13.92 -5.64
C ALA A 126 -0.37 -13.56 -5.09
N LYS A 127 -0.75 -14.14 -3.94
CA LYS A 127 -2.04 -13.88 -3.29
C LYS A 127 -2.23 -12.45 -2.79
N TYR A 128 -1.15 -11.69 -2.67
CA TYR A 128 -1.18 -10.29 -2.24
C TYR A 128 -1.21 -9.30 -3.40
N ARG A 129 -1.12 -9.80 -4.64
CA ARG A 129 -1.24 -8.95 -5.82
C ARG A 129 -2.66 -8.40 -5.93
N GLU A 130 -2.77 -7.07 -6.04
CA GLU A 130 -4.04 -6.33 -6.05
C GLU A 130 -4.99 -6.70 -4.90
N ALA A 131 -4.44 -7.08 -3.75
CA ALA A 131 -5.21 -7.52 -2.58
C ALA A 131 -5.70 -6.33 -1.72
N TRP A 132 -6.28 -5.31 -2.35
CA TRP A 132 -6.80 -4.11 -1.70
C TRP A 132 -7.85 -4.40 -0.64
N HIS A 133 -8.61 -5.50 -0.77
CA HIS A 133 -9.58 -5.97 0.22
C HIS A 133 -8.98 -6.17 1.61
N LEU A 134 -7.66 -6.44 1.72
CA LEU A 134 -6.99 -6.61 3.02
C LEU A 134 -6.90 -5.32 3.83
N LEU A 135 -7.08 -4.16 3.20
CA LEU A 135 -7.08 -2.86 3.87
C LEU A 135 -8.45 -2.47 4.41
N HIS A 136 -9.51 -3.21 4.03
CA HIS A 136 -10.84 -3.04 4.60
C HIS A 136 -10.94 -3.68 5.99
N PRO A 137 -11.81 -3.18 6.88
CA PRO A 137 -12.09 -3.87 8.14
C PRO A 137 -12.61 -5.29 7.85
N ASN A 138 -12.10 -6.27 8.59
CA ASN A 138 -12.62 -7.62 8.49
C ASN A 138 -14.12 -7.61 8.84
N GLN A 139 -14.97 -8.07 7.95
CA GLN A 139 -16.40 -8.21 8.19
C GLN A 139 -16.72 -9.27 9.24
N ASP A 140 -15.71 -10.01 9.73
CA ASP A 140 -15.87 -11.15 10.66
C ASP A 140 -15.80 -10.78 12.15
N SER A 141 -15.58 -9.51 12.52
CA SER A 141 -15.74 -9.07 13.92
C SER A 141 -17.19 -8.66 14.16
N SER A 142 -18.02 -9.67 14.41
CA SER A 142 -19.38 -9.54 14.98
C SER A 142 -19.35 -8.65 16.23
N GLY A 143 -19.92 -7.43 16.14
CA GLY A 143 -20.25 -6.69 17.33
C GLY A 143 -20.00 -5.19 17.34
N SER A 144 -20.34 -4.50 16.28
CA SER A 144 -20.93 -3.14 16.28
C SER A 144 -21.17 -2.75 14.82
N ASN A 145 -22.41 -2.84 14.38
CA ASN A 145 -22.87 -2.17 13.18
C ASN A 145 -22.67 -0.64 13.38
N ILE A 146 -21.52 -0.13 12.97
CA ILE A 146 -21.42 1.29 12.65
C ILE A 146 -22.10 1.37 11.29
N ASP A 147 -23.28 1.92 11.28
CA ASP A 147 -24.10 2.12 10.09
C ASP A 147 -23.37 3.15 9.22
N ILE A 148 -22.54 2.66 8.29
CA ILE A 148 -21.74 3.49 7.37
C ILE A 148 -22.66 4.35 6.49
N GLN A 149 -23.90 3.92 6.33
CA GLN A 149 -24.92 4.64 5.58
C GLN A 149 -25.40 5.92 6.30
N ALA A 150 -25.42 5.93 7.63
CA ALA A 150 -25.82 7.10 8.42
C ALA A 150 -24.79 8.24 8.33
N CYS A 151 -23.50 7.94 8.22
CA CYS A 151 -22.46 8.97 8.06
C CYS A 151 -22.44 9.62 6.66
N ALA A 152 -22.92 8.94 5.63
CA ALA A 152 -22.95 9.50 4.28
C ALA A 152 -24.13 10.45 4.08
N GLU A 153 -25.23 10.28 4.81
CA GLU A 153 -26.41 11.13 4.70
C GLU A 153 -26.29 12.45 5.48
N GLU A 154 -25.52 12.50 6.56
CA GLU A 154 -25.27 13.74 7.30
C GLU A 154 -24.39 14.75 6.54
N PHE A 155 -23.54 14.30 5.63
CA PHE A 155 -22.68 15.20 4.83
C PHE A 155 -23.35 15.78 3.59
N SER A 156 -24.52 15.29 3.21
CA SER A 156 -25.20 15.70 1.96
C SER A 156 -26.12 16.92 2.09
N SER A 157 -26.47 17.37 3.29
CA SER A 157 -27.52 18.38 3.48
C SER A 157 -27.03 19.83 3.71
N ASP A 158 -25.75 20.07 3.98
CA ASP A 158 -25.30 21.39 4.43
C ASP A 158 -24.57 22.26 3.39
N TRP A 159 -24.41 21.80 2.14
CA TRP A 159 -23.65 22.55 1.11
C TRP A 159 -24.51 23.17 0.00
N LEU A 160 -25.84 23.20 0.15
CA LEU A 160 -26.77 23.82 -0.83
C LEU A 160 -27.64 24.92 -0.19
N GLN A 161 -27.07 25.79 0.64
CA GLN A 161 -27.69 27.10 0.97
C GLN A 161 -26.72 28.23 0.73
#